data_2ec604d5011088f59ec1c81b5191f7d0
#
_entry.id   2ec604d5011088f59ec1c81b5191f7d0
#
_cell.length_a   1.000
_cell.length_b   1.000
_cell.length_c   1.000
_cell.angle_alpha   90.00
_cell.angle_beta   90.00
_cell.angle_gamma   90.00
#
_symmetry.space_group_name_H-M   'P 1'
#
loop_
_entity.id
_entity.type
_entity.pdbx_description
1 polymer ?
#
loop_
_entity_poly.entity_id
_entity_poly.type
_entity_poly.pdbx_seq_one_letter_code
_entity_poly.pdbx_strand_id
1 'polypeptide(L)'
;EFNRGVLEVLRQPLEDRQITISRIKSTISYPANLMLIASMNPCPCGYYNHPTKACVCSPGQVQKYLNKISGPLLDRIDIQIEIVPVPFDKISDQRQGEASSVIRNRVIQARRIQEQRYADHPGIYCNAQMSSKLLSIYARPDDKGLSLLRNAMEPVSYTHLTLPTILR
;
A
#
# COMPACT_ATOMS: atom_id res chain seq x y z
N GLU A 1 -17.33 10.54 1.86
CA GLU A 1 -16.74 9.24 2.26
C GLU A 1 -17.40 8.10 1.50
N PHE A 2 -16.61 7.15 1.03
CA PHE A 2 -17.14 5.99 0.31
C PHE A 2 -17.85 5.01 1.26
N ASN A 3 -18.90 4.40 0.76
CA ASN A 3 -19.57 3.29 1.46
C ASN A 3 -18.62 2.07 1.47
N ARG A 4 -18.67 1.26 2.54
CA ARG A 4 -17.87 0.04 2.67
C ARG A 4 -18.03 -0.91 1.49
N GLY A 5 -19.26 -1.10 1.00
CA GLY A 5 -19.52 -1.95 -0.16
C GLY A 5 -18.80 -1.51 -1.43
N VAL A 6 -18.70 -0.18 -1.65
CA VAL A 6 -17.96 0.38 -2.80
C VAL A 6 -16.47 0.14 -2.65
N LEU A 7 -15.93 0.26 -1.43
CA LEU A 7 -14.51 -0.01 -1.16
C LEU A 7 -14.15 -1.48 -1.40
N GLU A 8 -15.02 -2.41 -0.99
CA GLU A 8 -14.79 -3.84 -1.18
C GLU A 8 -14.74 -4.25 -2.67
N VAL A 9 -15.45 -3.55 -3.55
CA VAL A 9 -15.40 -3.81 -5.00
C VAL A 9 -14.00 -3.53 -5.58
N LEU A 10 -13.21 -2.65 -4.97
CA LEU A 10 -11.85 -2.35 -5.42
C LEU A 10 -10.88 -3.52 -5.22
N ARG A 11 -11.21 -4.51 -4.40
CA ARG A 11 -10.31 -5.64 -4.11
C ARG A 11 -9.97 -6.43 -5.37
N GLN A 12 -10.97 -6.78 -6.16
CA GLN A 12 -10.77 -7.57 -7.37
C GLN A 12 -9.85 -6.86 -8.39
N PRO A 13 -10.11 -5.62 -8.83
CA PRO A 13 -9.22 -4.95 -9.77
C PRO A 13 -7.80 -4.71 -9.24
N LEU A 14 -7.63 -4.52 -7.95
CA LEU A 14 -6.30 -4.37 -7.35
C LEU A 14 -5.51 -5.69 -7.34
N GLU A 15 -6.19 -6.83 -7.20
CA GLU A 15 -5.56 -8.15 -7.15
C GLU A 15 -5.40 -8.74 -8.55
N ASP A 16 -6.51 -8.85 -9.31
CA ASP A 16 -6.57 -9.54 -10.59
C ASP A 16 -6.18 -8.66 -11.78
N ARG A 17 -6.12 -7.33 -11.59
CA ARG A 17 -5.90 -6.32 -12.64
C ARG A 17 -6.92 -6.39 -13.78
N GLN A 18 -8.10 -6.93 -13.48
CA GLN A 18 -9.24 -7.03 -14.38
C GLN A 18 -10.55 -6.94 -13.62
N ILE A 19 -11.59 -6.49 -14.31
CA ILE A 19 -12.95 -6.46 -13.81
C ILE A 19 -13.79 -7.34 -14.70
N THR A 20 -14.50 -8.30 -14.10
CA THR A 20 -15.41 -9.18 -14.83
C THR A 20 -16.86 -8.81 -14.53
N ILE A 21 -17.61 -8.48 -15.56
CA ILE A 21 -19.03 -8.17 -15.49
C ILE A 21 -19.81 -9.34 -16.10
N SER A 22 -20.53 -10.06 -15.23
CA SER A 22 -21.39 -11.17 -15.66
C SER A 22 -22.84 -10.72 -15.71
N ARG A 23 -23.50 -10.98 -16.85
CA ARG A 23 -24.94 -10.81 -17.07
C ARG A 23 -25.52 -12.09 -17.64
N ILE A 24 -26.84 -12.21 -17.60
CA ILE A 24 -27.57 -13.44 -18.03
C ILE A 24 -27.14 -13.96 -19.40
N LYS A 25 -26.76 -13.08 -20.33
CA LYS A 25 -26.42 -13.43 -21.73
C LYS A 25 -24.95 -13.34 -22.07
N SER A 26 -24.11 -12.78 -21.19
CA SER A 26 -22.68 -12.57 -21.49
C SER A 26 -21.86 -12.30 -20.24
N THR A 27 -20.61 -12.75 -20.25
CA THR A 27 -19.57 -12.38 -19.28
C THR A 27 -18.46 -11.66 -20.05
N ILE A 28 -18.15 -10.47 -19.63
CA ILE A 28 -17.12 -9.62 -20.28
C ILE A 28 -16.09 -9.23 -19.22
N SER A 29 -14.82 -9.42 -19.54
CA SER A 29 -13.71 -8.99 -18.71
C SER A 29 -13.03 -7.76 -19.31
N TYR A 30 -12.77 -6.75 -18.47
CA TYR A 30 -12.08 -5.52 -18.83
C TYR A 30 -10.74 -5.44 -18.09
N PRO A 31 -9.66 -5.00 -18.76
CA PRO A 31 -8.40 -4.73 -18.08
C PRO A 31 -8.59 -3.58 -17.07
N ALA A 32 -8.06 -3.76 -15.87
CA ALA A 32 -8.12 -2.78 -14.77
C ALA A 32 -6.77 -2.68 -14.05
N ASN A 33 -5.71 -2.48 -14.81
CA ASN A 33 -4.38 -2.24 -14.24
C ASN A 33 -4.27 -0.78 -13.80
N LEU A 34 -4.59 -0.53 -12.53
CA LEU A 34 -4.65 0.81 -11.93
C LEU A 34 -3.68 0.92 -10.74
N MET A 35 -3.27 2.15 -10.46
CA MET A 35 -2.60 2.52 -9.22
C MET A 35 -3.58 3.26 -8.33
N LEU A 36 -3.87 2.71 -7.15
CA LEU A 36 -4.74 3.34 -6.17
C LEU A 36 -3.93 4.29 -5.28
N ILE A 37 -4.32 5.55 -5.23
CA ILE A 37 -3.83 6.54 -4.26
C ILE A 37 -5.04 7.02 -3.48
N ALA A 38 -5.02 6.86 -2.16
CA ALA A 38 -6.11 7.24 -1.29
C ALA A 38 -5.61 8.01 -0.07
N SER A 39 -6.45 8.84 0.51
CA SER A 39 -6.20 9.51 1.77
C SER A 39 -7.44 9.38 2.67
N MET A 40 -7.22 9.29 3.97
CA MET A 40 -8.27 9.28 4.97
C MET A 40 -7.86 10.02 6.24
N ASN A 41 -8.83 10.51 6.97
CA ASN A 41 -8.58 11.05 8.31
C ASN A 41 -8.39 9.91 9.32
N PRO A 42 -7.70 10.14 10.44
CA PRO A 42 -7.50 9.13 11.48
C PRO A 42 -8.78 8.83 12.28
N CYS A 43 -9.77 9.72 12.23
CA CYS A 43 -11.08 9.57 12.90
C CYS A 43 -12.11 10.56 12.31
N PRO A 44 -13.40 10.51 12.68
CA PRO A 44 -14.40 11.44 12.17
C PRO A 44 -14.11 12.92 12.42
N CYS A 45 -13.51 13.28 13.55
CA CYS A 45 -13.12 14.67 13.82
C CYS A 45 -11.76 15.06 13.26
N GLY A 46 -10.93 14.09 12.78
CA GLY A 46 -9.62 14.32 12.21
C GLY A 46 -8.46 14.50 13.20
N TYR A 47 -8.71 14.45 14.52
CA TYR A 47 -7.71 14.78 15.54
C TYR A 47 -7.24 13.59 16.39
N TYR A 48 -7.54 12.38 16.01
CA TYR A 48 -7.02 11.21 16.70
C TYR A 48 -5.49 11.17 16.55
N ASN A 49 -4.78 11.00 17.67
CA ASN A 49 -3.30 11.08 17.76
C ASN A 49 -2.70 12.44 17.34
N HIS A 50 -3.48 13.51 17.31
CA HIS A 50 -2.94 14.83 16.99
C HIS A 50 -2.12 15.39 18.18
N PRO A 51 -0.88 15.91 17.96
CA PRO A 51 0.02 16.29 19.04
C PRO A 51 -0.48 17.47 19.91
N THR A 52 -1.30 18.36 19.35
CA THR A 52 -1.72 19.61 20.02
C THR A 52 -3.22 19.78 20.13
N LYS A 53 -4.04 18.97 19.43
CA LYS A 53 -5.51 19.09 19.44
C LYS A 53 -6.12 17.82 20.02
N ALA A 54 -7.04 17.97 20.96
CA ALA A 54 -7.74 16.85 21.56
C ALA A 54 -8.75 16.25 20.58
N CYS A 55 -8.76 14.92 20.48
CA CYS A 55 -9.79 14.19 19.76
C CYS A 55 -11.07 14.15 20.58
N VAL A 56 -12.20 14.50 19.99
CA VAL A 56 -13.53 14.49 20.64
C VAL A 56 -14.32 13.20 20.36
N CYS A 57 -13.76 12.28 19.58
CA CYS A 57 -14.40 11.00 19.26
C CYS A 57 -14.22 10.01 20.41
N SER A 58 -15.29 9.28 20.76
CA SER A 58 -15.14 8.14 21.65
C SER A 58 -14.31 7.01 21.01
N PRO A 59 -13.65 6.14 21.81
CA PRO A 59 -12.89 5.01 21.27
C PRO A 59 -13.71 4.13 20.32
N GLY A 60 -14.98 3.89 20.62
CA GLY A 60 -15.88 3.13 19.75
C GLY A 60 -16.18 3.80 18.41
N GLN A 61 -16.27 5.14 18.39
CA GLN A 61 -16.43 5.91 17.15
C GLN A 61 -15.16 5.83 16.28
N VAL A 62 -13.99 5.94 16.86
CA VAL A 62 -12.71 5.78 16.16
C VAL A 62 -12.61 4.39 15.54
N GLN A 63 -12.86 3.35 16.35
CA GLN A 63 -12.79 1.97 15.87
C GLN A 63 -13.80 1.68 14.75
N LYS A 64 -15.04 2.15 14.91
CA LYS A 64 -16.06 2.01 13.86
C LYS A 64 -15.68 2.73 12.57
N TYR A 65 -15.00 3.87 12.67
CA TYR A 65 -14.51 4.63 11.52
C TYR A 65 -13.39 3.90 10.79
N LEU A 66 -12.39 3.42 11.53
CA LEU A 66 -11.26 2.66 10.97
C LEU A 66 -11.72 1.34 10.34
N ASN A 67 -12.66 0.64 10.95
CA ASN A 67 -13.22 -0.62 10.44
C ASN A 67 -14.05 -0.47 9.15
N LYS A 68 -14.25 0.75 8.63
CA LYS A 68 -14.84 0.93 7.29
C LYS A 68 -13.95 0.36 6.19
N ILE A 69 -12.64 0.39 6.39
CA ILE A 69 -11.68 -0.25 5.50
C ILE A 69 -11.40 -1.64 6.07
N SER A 70 -11.66 -2.67 5.28
CA SER A 70 -11.42 -4.05 5.71
C SER A 70 -9.92 -4.39 5.70
N GLY A 71 -9.53 -5.33 6.57
CA GLY A 71 -8.18 -5.89 6.55
C GLY A 71 -7.77 -6.37 5.14
N PRO A 72 -8.59 -7.20 4.47
CA PRO A 72 -8.30 -7.65 3.11
C PRO A 72 -8.11 -6.55 2.07
N LEU A 73 -8.75 -5.39 2.20
CA LEU A 73 -8.49 -4.24 1.33
C LEU A 73 -7.17 -3.55 1.70
N LEU A 74 -6.88 -3.40 3.00
CA LEU A 74 -5.61 -2.84 3.47
C LEU A 74 -4.41 -3.68 3.00
N ASP A 75 -4.55 -5.01 2.97
CA ASP A 75 -3.49 -5.92 2.50
C ASP A 75 -3.15 -5.74 1.00
N ARG A 76 -4.02 -5.08 0.21
CA ARG A 76 -3.77 -4.74 -1.20
C ARG A 76 -3.17 -3.35 -1.38
N ILE A 77 -3.01 -2.60 -0.29
CA ILE A 77 -2.38 -1.27 -0.31
C ILE A 77 -0.95 -1.45 0.19
N ASP A 78 0.01 -1.49 -0.72
CA ASP A 78 1.41 -1.81 -0.44
C ASP A 78 2.12 -0.77 0.43
N ILE A 79 1.72 0.50 0.35
CA ILE A 79 2.36 1.60 1.09
C ILE A 79 1.30 2.35 1.88
N GLN A 80 1.47 2.36 3.21
CA GLN A 80 0.61 3.08 4.14
C GLN A 80 1.46 4.08 4.92
N ILE A 81 1.08 5.36 4.88
CA ILE A 81 1.86 6.43 5.49
C ILE A 81 0.96 7.21 6.44
N GLU A 82 1.39 7.37 7.68
CA GLU A 82 0.78 8.31 8.62
C GLU A 82 1.39 9.70 8.42
N ILE A 83 0.54 10.68 8.09
CA ILE A 83 0.96 12.06 7.91
C ILE A 83 0.67 12.81 9.21
N VAL A 84 1.73 13.25 9.87
CA VAL A 84 1.64 14.09 11.08
C VAL A 84 1.63 15.57 10.71
N PRO A 85 0.97 16.44 11.51
CA PRO A 85 0.98 17.87 11.28
C PRO A 85 2.40 18.42 11.30
N VAL A 86 2.71 19.26 10.32
CA VAL A 86 4.02 19.92 10.22
C VAL A 86 4.05 21.13 11.18
N PRO A 87 5.02 21.24 12.09
CA PRO A 87 5.20 22.40 12.93
C PRO A 87 5.40 23.69 12.12
N PHE A 88 4.89 24.81 12.62
CA PHE A 88 4.96 26.10 11.92
C PHE A 88 6.41 26.49 11.53
N ASP A 89 7.37 26.23 12.41
CA ASP A 89 8.79 26.51 12.17
C ASP A 89 9.36 25.78 10.94
N LYS A 90 8.84 24.57 10.67
CA LYS A 90 9.21 23.81 9.46
C LYS A 90 8.49 24.31 8.20
N ILE A 91 7.32 24.92 8.34
CA ILE A 91 6.59 25.52 7.21
C ILE A 91 7.25 26.85 6.81
N SER A 92 7.72 27.61 7.80
CA SER A 92 8.41 28.89 7.59
C SER A 92 9.88 28.73 7.16
N ASP A 93 10.43 27.52 7.21
CA ASP A 93 11.80 27.22 6.80
C ASP A 93 11.92 27.37 5.27
N GLN A 94 12.79 28.28 4.85
CA GLN A 94 13.05 28.56 3.44
C GLN A 94 13.95 27.50 2.76
N ARG A 95 14.41 26.49 3.50
CA ARG A 95 15.18 25.40 2.91
C ARG A 95 14.31 24.62 1.92
N GLN A 96 14.73 24.62 0.67
CA GLN A 96 14.07 23.85 -0.36
C GLN A 96 14.30 22.34 -0.11
N GLY A 97 13.25 21.56 -0.20
CA GLY A 97 13.34 20.11 -0.22
C GLY A 97 14.04 19.59 -1.49
N GLU A 98 14.21 18.29 -1.58
CA GLU A 98 14.78 17.66 -2.77
C GLU A 98 13.94 17.98 -4.02
N ALA A 99 14.57 18.45 -5.08
CA ALA A 99 13.88 18.81 -6.32
C ALA A 99 13.23 17.58 -6.98
N SER A 100 12.02 17.76 -7.51
CA SER A 100 11.28 16.68 -8.19
C SER A 100 12.05 16.05 -9.36
N SER A 101 12.91 16.80 -10.03
CA SER A 101 13.78 16.29 -11.10
C SER A 101 14.78 15.24 -10.60
N VAL A 102 15.35 15.44 -9.42
CA VAL A 102 16.30 14.50 -8.80
C VAL A 102 15.56 13.21 -8.40
N ILE A 103 14.39 13.35 -7.77
CA ILE A 103 13.54 12.21 -7.41
C ILE A 103 13.15 11.43 -8.67
N ARG A 104 12.73 12.13 -9.73
CA ARG A 104 12.34 11.52 -11.01
C ARG A 104 13.48 10.72 -11.62
N ASN A 105 14.70 11.25 -11.65
CA ASN A 105 15.86 10.57 -12.19
C ASN A 105 16.15 9.26 -11.43
N ARG A 106 16.07 9.28 -10.11
CA ARG A 106 16.22 8.09 -9.26
C ARG A 106 15.15 7.02 -9.55
N VAL A 107 13.91 7.45 -9.73
CA VAL A 107 12.80 6.55 -10.11
C VAL A 107 13.01 5.95 -11.51
N ILE A 108 13.46 6.77 -12.47
CA ILE A 108 13.74 6.28 -13.85
C ILE A 108 14.86 5.25 -13.83
N GLN A 109 15.93 5.46 -13.05
CA GLN A 109 17.01 4.48 -12.91
C GLN A 109 16.51 3.15 -12.32
N ALA A 110 15.69 3.21 -11.26
CA ALA A 110 15.09 2.02 -10.66
C ALA A 110 14.19 1.26 -11.65
N ARG A 111 13.41 1.98 -12.47
CA ARG A 111 12.58 1.37 -13.51
C ARG A 111 13.39 0.71 -14.60
N ARG A 112 14.47 1.34 -15.07
CA ARG A 112 15.39 0.74 -16.08
C ARG A 112 15.97 -0.58 -15.61
N ILE A 113 16.35 -0.69 -14.33
CA ILE A 113 16.84 -1.96 -13.75
C ILE A 113 15.74 -3.04 -13.83
N GLN A 114 14.48 -2.69 -13.55
CA GLN A 114 13.37 -3.62 -13.65
C GLN A 114 13.08 -4.01 -15.11
N GLU A 115 13.08 -3.07 -16.03
CA GLU A 115 12.91 -3.31 -17.46
C GLU A 115 13.97 -4.27 -18.01
N GLN A 116 15.23 -4.08 -17.63
CA GLN A 116 16.32 -4.99 -17.99
C GLN A 116 16.14 -6.38 -17.38
N ARG A 117 15.73 -6.45 -16.10
CA ARG A 117 15.48 -7.73 -15.41
C ARG A 117 14.40 -8.57 -16.09
N TYR A 118 13.38 -7.93 -16.61
CA TYR A 118 12.22 -8.61 -17.19
C TYR A 118 12.17 -8.55 -18.71
N ALA A 119 13.28 -8.20 -19.39
CA ALA A 119 13.35 -8.12 -20.85
C ALA A 119 12.87 -9.41 -21.53
N ASP A 120 13.20 -10.57 -20.95
CA ASP A 120 12.83 -11.89 -21.46
C ASP A 120 11.48 -12.41 -20.92
N HIS A 121 10.71 -11.57 -20.19
CA HIS A 121 9.45 -11.95 -19.56
C HIS A 121 8.29 -11.07 -20.04
N PRO A 122 7.68 -11.38 -21.20
CA PRO A 122 6.60 -10.57 -21.76
C PRO A 122 5.43 -10.36 -20.75
N GLY A 123 4.96 -9.13 -20.64
CA GLY A 123 3.83 -8.77 -19.75
C GLY A 123 4.23 -8.48 -18.30
N ILE A 124 5.54 -8.55 -17.95
CA ILE A 124 6.06 -8.19 -16.62
C ILE A 124 6.92 -6.93 -16.75
N TYR A 125 6.51 -5.85 -16.10
CA TYR A 125 7.14 -4.53 -16.19
C TYR A 125 7.72 -4.04 -14.86
N CYS A 126 7.36 -4.67 -13.74
CA CYS A 126 7.84 -4.30 -12.42
C CYS A 126 7.84 -5.49 -11.45
N ASN A 127 8.55 -5.34 -10.34
CA ASN A 127 8.68 -6.38 -9.32
C ASN A 127 7.34 -6.87 -8.76
N ALA A 128 6.35 -5.98 -8.63
CA ALA A 128 5.00 -6.31 -8.14
C ALA A 128 4.23 -7.27 -9.07
N GLN A 129 4.70 -7.49 -10.29
CA GLN A 129 4.08 -8.39 -11.27
C GLN A 129 4.73 -9.78 -11.32
N MET A 130 5.75 -10.03 -10.49
CA MET A 130 6.43 -11.32 -10.46
C MET A 130 5.47 -12.45 -10.08
N SER A 131 5.53 -13.53 -10.83
CA SER A 131 4.94 -14.81 -10.42
C SER A 131 5.77 -15.46 -9.30
N SER A 132 5.18 -16.43 -8.59
CA SER A 132 5.89 -17.20 -7.56
C SER A 132 7.18 -17.84 -8.09
N LYS A 133 7.20 -18.26 -9.37
CA LYS A 133 8.39 -18.79 -10.04
C LYS A 133 9.50 -17.74 -10.17
N LEU A 134 9.15 -16.51 -10.54
CA LEU A 134 10.13 -15.42 -10.67
C LEU A 134 10.59 -14.91 -9.30
N LEU A 135 9.72 -14.91 -8.30
CA LEU A 135 10.10 -14.61 -6.92
C LEU A 135 11.20 -15.55 -6.41
N SER A 136 11.12 -16.84 -6.70
CA SER A 136 12.17 -17.81 -6.31
C SER A 136 13.50 -17.59 -7.01
N ILE A 137 13.50 -16.93 -8.17
CA ILE A 137 14.73 -16.64 -8.95
C ILE A 137 15.33 -15.30 -8.52
N TYR A 138 14.51 -14.23 -8.48
CA TYR A 138 14.99 -12.86 -8.32
C TYR A 138 14.92 -12.29 -6.90
N ALA A 139 14.12 -12.89 -6.03
CA ALA A 139 13.85 -12.39 -4.68
C ALA A 139 14.10 -13.44 -3.57
N ARG A 140 14.94 -14.45 -3.85
CA ARG A 140 15.31 -15.44 -2.84
C ARG A 140 16.17 -14.79 -1.75
N PRO A 141 15.74 -14.80 -0.48
CA PRO A 141 16.55 -14.30 0.62
C PRO A 141 17.81 -15.15 0.80
N ASP A 142 18.89 -14.53 1.23
CA ASP A 142 20.06 -15.24 1.75
C ASP A 142 19.78 -15.86 3.13
N ASP A 143 20.74 -16.59 3.69
CA ASP A 143 20.57 -17.27 4.98
C ASP A 143 20.29 -16.27 6.13
N LYS A 144 20.85 -15.07 6.07
CA LYS A 144 20.59 -14.00 7.03
C LYS A 144 19.16 -13.48 6.88
N GLY A 145 18.71 -13.25 5.66
CA GLY A 145 17.34 -12.85 5.35
C GLY A 145 16.32 -13.90 5.81
N LEU A 146 16.59 -15.19 5.58
CA LEU A 146 15.74 -16.29 6.05
C LEU A 146 15.69 -16.34 7.59
N SER A 147 16.81 -16.12 8.28
CA SER A 147 16.84 -16.06 9.74
C SER A 147 16.03 -14.88 10.28
N LEU A 148 16.13 -13.70 9.64
CA LEU A 148 15.33 -12.52 10.00
C LEU A 148 13.84 -12.77 9.79
N LEU A 149 13.45 -13.36 8.67
CA LEU A 149 12.06 -13.72 8.37
C LEU A 149 11.53 -14.72 9.42
N ARG A 150 12.30 -15.75 9.77
CA ARG A 150 11.92 -16.71 10.80
C ARG A 150 11.69 -16.01 12.14
N ASN A 151 12.63 -15.18 12.59
CA ASN A 151 12.50 -14.43 13.83
C ASN A 151 11.32 -13.47 13.84
N ALA A 152 10.96 -12.89 12.70
CA ALA A 152 9.78 -12.04 12.56
C ALA A 152 8.47 -12.83 12.59
N MET A 153 8.47 -14.08 12.14
CA MET A 153 7.29 -14.94 12.10
C MET A 153 7.02 -15.65 13.44
N GLU A 154 8.05 -16.01 14.20
CA GLU A 154 7.92 -16.72 15.48
C GLU A 154 7.12 -15.97 16.57
N PRO A 155 7.27 -14.64 16.78
CA PRO A 155 6.48 -13.89 17.75
C PRO A 155 5.04 -13.60 17.29
N VAL A 156 4.80 -13.63 15.99
CA VAL A 156 3.48 -13.38 15.40
C VAL A 156 2.81 -14.72 15.18
N SER A 157 2.20 -15.24 16.25
CA SER A 157 1.31 -16.41 16.17
C SER A 157 0.28 -16.19 15.07
N TYR A 158 0.62 -16.62 13.88
CA TYR A 158 -0.28 -17.07 12.79
C TYR A 158 -1.32 -16.16 12.16
N THR A 159 -1.19 -14.86 12.06
CA THR A 159 -2.08 -14.19 11.11
C THR A 159 -1.54 -12.85 10.66
N HIS A 160 -1.03 -12.60 9.59
CA HIS A 160 -0.67 -11.32 8.97
C HIS A 160 0.62 -10.65 9.48
N LEU A 161 1.71 -10.89 8.76
CA LEU A 161 2.73 -9.87 8.57
C LEU A 161 2.08 -8.69 7.84
N THR A 162 1.35 -7.86 8.57
CA THR A 162 0.89 -6.58 8.05
C THR A 162 2.04 -5.60 8.19
N LEU A 163 2.50 -5.04 7.08
CA LEU A 163 3.52 -3.98 6.99
C LEU A 163 3.42 -2.83 8.02
N PRO A 164 2.25 -2.46 8.57
CA PRO A 164 2.16 -1.42 9.59
C PRO A 164 2.96 -1.67 10.87
N THR A 165 3.35 -2.93 11.14
CA THR A 165 4.08 -3.28 12.36
C THR A 165 5.60 -3.07 12.21
N ILE A 166 6.11 -2.92 10.99
CA ILE A 166 7.54 -2.79 10.68
C ILE A 166 7.98 -1.30 10.60
N LEU A 167 7.04 -0.39 10.50
CA LEU A 167 7.30 1.06 10.36
C LEU A 167 6.92 1.89 11.61
N ARG A 168 6.82 1.27 12.78
CA ARG A 168 6.71 1.96 14.08
C ARG A 168 8.06 2.09 14.75
#